data_c21b3f3a32348b7d015fefc392329055
#
_entry.id   c21b3f3a32348b7d015fefc392329055
#
_cell.length_a   1.000
_cell.length_b   1.000
_cell.length_c   1.000
_cell.angle_alpha   90.00
_cell.angle_beta   90.00
_cell.angle_gamma   90.00
#
_symmetry.space_group_name_H-M   'P 1'
#
loop_
_entity.id
_entity.type
_entity.pdbx_description
1 polymer ?
#
loop_
_entity_poly.entity_id
_entity_poly.type
_entity_poly.pdbx_seq_one_letter_code
_entity_poly.pdbx_strand_id
1 'polypeptide(L)'
;GEGFKIAMNALNVGRIKLAAACLDSQRRILTTAVNYANERKQFKTPIADFGAIKTKLAEMAASAYAGESATYRAAKNIEDRISLRVEAGNTHQEAELKGVEEYAIECSILKVAVSEDVQNCADEGIQIFGGMGFSEETPMEAAWRDARIARIYEGTNEINRMLAVGML
;
A
#
# COMPACT_ATOMS: atom_id res chain seq x y z
N GLY A 1 14.00 30.35 -5.06
CA GLY A 1 13.44 30.02 -3.73
C GLY A 1 13.24 28.52 -3.56
N GLU A 2 13.10 28.03 -2.34
CA GLU A 2 13.02 26.60 -2.00
C GLU A 2 11.63 25.96 -2.27
N GLY A 3 10.67 26.73 -2.80
CA GLY A 3 9.27 26.27 -2.97
C GLY A 3 9.13 24.97 -3.77
N PHE A 4 9.95 24.77 -4.81
CA PHE A 4 9.92 23.54 -5.59
C PHE A 4 10.37 22.33 -4.76
N LYS A 5 11.43 22.46 -3.98
CA LYS A 5 11.91 21.39 -3.10
C LYS A 5 10.89 21.02 -2.03
N ILE A 6 10.24 22.04 -1.45
CA ILE A 6 9.18 21.81 -0.45
C ILE A 6 8.01 21.03 -1.09
N ALA A 7 7.59 21.42 -2.31
CA ALA A 7 6.53 20.74 -3.03
C ALA A 7 6.89 19.27 -3.36
N MET A 8 8.12 19.01 -3.79
CA MET A 8 8.58 17.63 -4.07
C MET A 8 8.66 16.78 -2.81
N ASN A 9 9.10 17.34 -1.68
CA ASN A 9 9.11 16.64 -0.41
C ASN A 9 7.70 16.35 0.13
N ALA A 10 6.75 17.26 -0.09
CA ALA A 10 5.34 17.01 0.24
C ALA A 10 4.80 15.78 -0.51
N LEU A 11 5.21 15.58 -1.79
CA LEU A 11 4.85 14.39 -2.57
C LEU A 11 5.49 13.13 -1.98
N ASN A 12 6.73 13.17 -1.50
CA ASN A 12 7.38 12.01 -0.88
C ASN A 12 6.65 11.59 0.41
N VAL A 13 6.27 12.56 1.24
CA VAL A 13 5.44 12.32 2.43
C VAL A 13 4.06 11.76 2.05
N GLY A 14 3.44 12.30 0.99
CA GLY A 14 2.17 11.80 0.45
C GLY A 14 2.26 10.32 0.04
N ARG A 15 3.34 9.94 -0.64
CA ARG A 15 3.59 8.56 -1.11
C ARG A 15 3.67 7.54 0.03
N ILE A 16 4.44 7.83 1.08
CA ILE A 16 4.52 6.92 2.23
C ILE A 16 3.21 6.86 3.03
N LYS A 17 2.49 7.96 3.15
CA LYS A 17 1.15 7.99 3.76
C LYS A 17 0.14 7.19 2.94
N LEU A 18 0.21 7.27 1.62
CA LEU A 18 -0.63 6.46 0.73
C LEU A 18 -0.34 4.97 0.90
N ALA A 19 0.94 4.58 0.99
CA ALA A 19 1.31 3.20 1.27
C ALA A 19 0.67 2.72 2.58
N ALA A 20 0.76 3.49 3.66
CA ALA A 20 0.14 3.17 4.95
C ALA A 20 -1.40 3.03 4.86
N ALA A 21 -2.07 3.91 4.11
CA ALA A 21 -3.53 3.83 3.90
C ALA A 21 -3.92 2.57 3.11
N CYS A 22 -3.13 2.19 2.10
CA CYS A 22 -3.36 0.96 1.34
C CYS A 22 -3.23 -0.30 2.20
N LEU A 23 -2.36 -0.32 3.21
CA LEU A 23 -2.20 -1.45 4.13
C LEU A 23 -3.47 -1.70 4.97
N ASP A 24 -4.11 -0.65 5.49
CA ASP A 24 -5.38 -0.80 6.21
C ASP A 24 -6.46 -1.38 5.29
N SER A 25 -6.55 -0.88 4.07
CA SER A 25 -7.47 -1.40 3.05
C SER A 25 -7.23 -2.88 2.74
N GLN A 26 -5.97 -3.29 2.55
CA GLN A 26 -5.60 -4.71 2.34
C GLN A 26 -6.06 -5.59 3.50
N ARG A 27 -5.82 -5.17 4.75
CA ARG A 27 -6.25 -5.92 5.94
C ARG A 27 -7.75 -6.08 6.03
N ARG A 28 -8.51 -5.03 5.73
CA ARG A 28 -9.98 -5.07 5.71
C ARG A 28 -10.50 -6.01 4.64
N ILE A 29 -9.98 -5.91 3.42
CA ILE A 29 -10.34 -6.78 2.30
C ILE A 29 -10.04 -8.24 2.65
N LEU A 30 -8.83 -8.53 3.12
CA LEU A 30 -8.41 -9.87 3.51
C LEU A 30 -9.31 -10.45 4.62
N THR A 31 -9.55 -9.70 5.69
CA THR A 31 -10.41 -10.15 6.79
C THR A 31 -11.82 -10.45 6.31
N THR A 32 -12.39 -9.59 5.48
CA THR A 32 -13.72 -9.76 4.91
C THR A 32 -13.77 -10.98 3.98
N ALA A 33 -12.75 -11.19 3.15
CA ALA A 33 -12.65 -12.35 2.28
C ALA A 33 -12.51 -13.66 3.06
N VAL A 34 -11.71 -13.68 4.13
CA VAL A 34 -11.55 -14.85 5.02
C VAL A 34 -12.87 -15.21 5.69
N ASN A 35 -13.59 -14.23 6.24
CA ASN A 35 -14.88 -14.47 6.89
C ASN A 35 -15.90 -15.03 5.90
N TYR A 36 -16.02 -14.41 4.73
CA TYR A 36 -16.91 -14.91 3.68
C TYR A 36 -16.54 -16.32 3.24
N ALA A 37 -15.26 -16.62 3.03
CA ALA A 37 -14.81 -17.93 2.59
C ALA A 37 -15.10 -19.04 3.61
N ASN A 38 -15.11 -18.73 4.90
CA ASN A 38 -15.48 -19.69 5.95
C ASN A 38 -16.98 -19.92 6.03
N GLU A 39 -17.80 -18.93 5.75
CA GLU A 39 -19.28 -19.02 5.82
C GLU A 39 -19.88 -19.59 4.54
N ARG A 40 -19.39 -19.17 3.37
CA ARG A 40 -19.91 -19.55 2.07
C ARG A 40 -19.62 -21.02 1.76
N LYS A 41 -20.66 -21.79 1.47
CA LYS A 41 -20.51 -23.20 1.08
C LYS A 41 -20.80 -23.40 -0.43
N GLN A 42 -19.97 -24.17 -1.07
CA GLN A 42 -20.19 -24.75 -2.39
C GLN A 42 -19.80 -26.24 -2.34
N PHE A 43 -20.51 -27.06 -3.08
CA PHE A 43 -20.31 -28.52 -3.07
C PHE A 43 -20.36 -29.11 -1.65
N LYS A 44 -21.22 -28.56 -0.80
CA LYS A 44 -21.42 -28.94 0.62
C LYS A 44 -20.23 -28.64 1.57
N THR A 45 -19.26 -27.87 1.12
CA THR A 45 -18.01 -27.57 1.85
C THR A 45 -17.80 -26.05 1.90
N PRO A 46 -17.30 -25.47 3.01
CA PRO A 46 -16.86 -24.08 3.02
C PRO A 46 -15.85 -23.83 1.91
N ILE A 47 -15.97 -22.70 1.21
CA ILE A 47 -15.04 -22.43 0.10
C ILE A 47 -13.60 -22.22 0.58
N ALA A 48 -13.40 -21.85 1.84
CA ALA A 48 -12.10 -21.78 2.50
C ALA A 48 -11.31 -23.10 2.48
N ASP A 49 -11.98 -24.24 2.32
CA ASP A 49 -11.33 -25.56 2.29
C ASP A 49 -10.70 -25.89 0.93
N PHE A 50 -11.08 -25.18 -0.13
CA PHE A 50 -10.53 -25.42 -1.46
C PHE A 50 -9.12 -24.82 -1.60
N GLY A 51 -8.20 -25.59 -2.21
CA GLY A 51 -6.81 -25.20 -2.40
C GLY A 51 -6.65 -23.86 -3.11
N ALA A 52 -7.44 -23.62 -4.17
CA ALA A 52 -7.42 -22.36 -4.91
C ALA A 52 -7.74 -21.14 -4.01
N ILE A 53 -8.72 -21.26 -3.12
CA ILE A 53 -9.07 -20.18 -2.19
C ILE A 53 -7.99 -19.98 -1.12
N LYS A 54 -7.45 -21.08 -0.58
CA LYS A 54 -6.32 -21.02 0.37
C LYS A 54 -5.10 -20.32 -0.23
N THR A 55 -4.76 -20.61 -1.48
CA THR A 55 -3.65 -19.95 -2.18
C THR A 55 -3.88 -18.45 -2.29
N LYS A 56 -5.07 -18.02 -2.77
CA LYS A 56 -5.43 -16.60 -2.88
C LYS A 56 -5.32 -15.88 -1.53
N LEU A 57 -5.92 -16.43 -0.48
CA LEU A 57 -5.87 -15.82 0.85
C LEU A 57 -4.44 -15.77 1.41
N ALA A 58 -3.62 -16.78 1.14
CA ALA A 58 -2.22 -16.81 1.56
C ALA A 58 -1.39 -15.74 0.83
N GLU A 59 -1.58 -15.56 -0.48
CA GLU A 59 -0.89 -14.53 -1.26
C GLU A 59 -1.31 -13.13 -0.83
N MET A 60 -2.60 -12.88 -0.57
CA MET A 60 -3.11 -11.63 -0.02
C MET A 60 -2.48 -11.32 1.35
N ALA A 61 -2.37 -12.31 2.23
CA ALA A 61 -1.75 -12.16 3.55
C ALA A 61 -0.24 -11.88 3.45
N ALA A 62 0.46 -12.60 2.57
CA ALA A 62 1.89 -12.43 2.38
C ALA A 62 2.25 -11.04 1.82
N SER A 63 1.51 -10.56 0.82
CA SER A 63 1.72 -9.23 0.24
C SER A 63 1.44 -8.12 1.28
N ALA A 64 0.36 -8.25 2.06
CA ALA A 64 0.05 -7.31 3.14
C ALA A 64 1.17 -7.26 4.19
N TYR A 65 1.69 -8.41 4.61
CA TYR A 65 2.81 -8.48 5.56
C TYR A 65 4.10 -7.87 5.00
N ALA A 66 4.43 -8.16 3.75
CA ALA A 66 5.62 -7.60 3.09
C ALA A 66 5.52 -6.07 2.94
N GLY A 67 4.38 -5.57 2.45
CA GLY A 67 4.12 -4.14 2.30
C GLY A 67 4.16 -3.40 3.64
N GLU A 68 3.57 -3.99 4.69
CA GLU A 68 3.62 -3.43 6.05
C GLU A 68 5.04 -3.36 6.58
N SER A 69 5.79 -4.46 6.50
CA SER A 69 7.18 -4.51 6.96
C SER A 69 8.05 -3.48 6.27
N ALA A 70 7.91 -3.34 4.96
CA ALA A 70 8.67 -2.36 4.16
C ALA A 70 8.27 -0.91 4.51
N THR A 71 6.97 -0.64 4.67
CA THR A 71 6.47 0.71 4.99
C THR A 71 6.94 1.17 6.36
N TYR A 72 6.82 0.33 7.39
CA TYR A 72 7.30 0.67 8.73
C TYR A 72 8.82 0.79 8.80
N ARG A 73 9.56 -0.04 8.05
CA ARG A 73 11.01 0.07 7.96
C ARG A 73 11.43 1.41 7.34
N ALA A 74 10.82 1.81 6.23
CA ALA A 74 11.12 3.09 5.60
C ALA A 74 10.75 4.28 6.51
N ALA A 75 9.59 4.25 7.16
CA ALA A 75 9.18 5.27 8.12
C ALA A 75 10.19 5.41 9.25
N LYS A 76 10.64 4.29 9.83
CA LYS A 76 11.66 4.29 10.89
C LYS A 76 13.00 4.82 10.41
N ASN A 77 13.44 4.45 9.23
CA ASN A 77 14.68 4.96 8.66
C ASN A 77 14.64 6.48 8.46
N ILE A 78 13.52 7.03 7.97
CA ILE A 78 13.31 8.48 7.82
C ILE A 78 13.39 9.16 9.20
N GLU A 79 12.71 8.62 10.21
CA GLU A 79 12.71 9.16 11.58
C GLU A 79 14.11 9.17 12.19
N ASP A 80 14.85 8.07 12.07
CA ASP A 80 16.23 7.96 12.55
C ASP A 80 17.15 8.97 11.84
N ARG A 81 16.95 9.16 10.54
CA ARG A 81 17.73 10.12 9.77
C ARG A 81 17.46 11.56 10.18
N ILE A 82 16.21 11.91 10.44
CA ILE A 82 15.81 13.22 10.97
C ILE A 82 16.49 13.46 12.32
N SER A 83 16.42 12.49 13.22
CA SER A 83 17.04 12.57 14.55
C SER A 83 18.55 12.81 14.47
N LEU A 84 19.27 12.04 13.66
CA LEU A 84 20.71 12.21 13.43
C LEU A 84 21.07 13.60 12.87
N ARG A 85 20.23 14.16 11.99
CA ARG A 85 20.46 15.49 11.44
C ARG A 85 20.23 16.59 12.48
N VAL A 86 19.25 16.43 13.37
CA VAL A 86 19.03 17.36 14.50
C VAL A 86 20.22 17.32 15.46
N GLU A 87 20.72 16.14 15.81
CA GLU A 87 21.91 15.96 16.65
C GLU A 87 23.16 16.59 16.02
N ALA A 88 23.25 16.58 14.69
CA ALA A 88 24.32 17.24 13.94
C ALA A 88 24.19 18.77 13.84
N GLY A 89 23.17 19.37 14.48
CA GLY A 89 22.99 20.82 14.58
C GLY A 89 22.11 21.45 13.50
N ASN A 90 21.39 20.66 12.69
CA ASN A 90 20.37 21.21 11.78
C ASN A 90 19.14 21.64 12.59
N THR A 91 18.42 22.64 12.10
CA THR A 91 17.09 22.93 12.62
C THR A 91 16.16 21.74 12.35
N HIS A 92 15.12 21.56 13.16
CA HIS A 92 14.16 20.46 12.97
C HIS A 92 13.54 20.49 11.57
N GLN A 93 13.18 21.67 11.08
CA GLN A 93 12.62 21.84 9.74
C GLN A 93 13.59 21.44 8.61
N GLU A 94 14.86 21.80 8.71
CA GLU A 94 15.89 21.38 7.74
C GLU A 94 16.13 19.87 7.79
N ALA A 95 16.14 19.31 9.00
CA ALA A 95 16.33 17.88 9.23
C ALA A 95 15.18 17.07 8.63
N GLU A 96 13.92 17.49 8.80
CA GLU A 96 12.75 16.87 8.18
C GLU A 96 12.82 16.91 6.66
N LEU A 97 13.05 18.09 6.06
CA LEU A 97 13.13 18.24 4.62
C LEU A 97 14.19 17.32 4.01
N LYS A 98 15.41 17.35 4.55
CA LYS A 98 16.53 16.55 4.04
C LYS A 98 16.39 15.07 4.37
N GLY A 99 15.82 14.73 5.53
CA GLY A 99 15.58 13.35 5.93
C GLY A 99 14.58 12.64 5.01
N VAL A 100 13.48 13.31 4.66
CA VAL A 100 12.50 12.78 3.72
C VAL A 100 13.04 12.73 2.28
N GLU A 101 13.79 13.77 1.84
CA GLU A 101 14.41 13.82 0.51
C GLU A 101 15.34 12.63 0.26
N GLU A 102 16.12 12.23 1.27
CA GLU A 102 17.06 11.11 1.20
C GLU A 102 16.38 9.76 0.94
N TYR A 103 15.10 9.60 1.33
CA TYR A 103 14.30 8.39 1.12
C TYR A 103 13.24 8.53 0.02
N ALA A 104 13.42 9.46 -0.91
CA ALA A 104 12.49 9.69 -2.00
C ALA A 104 12.29 8.46 -2.91
N ILE A 105 13.35 7.67 -3.11
CA ILE A 105 13.33 6.43 -3.89
C ILE A 105 12.45 5.40 -3.19
N GLU A 106 12.69 5.16 -1.89
CA GLU A 106 11.93 4.22 -1.08
C GLU A 106 10.45 4.61 -1.01
N CYS A 107 10.14 5.90 -0.83
CA CYS A 107 8.77 6.41 -0.86
C CYS A 107 8.08 6.12 -2.21
N SER A 108 8.81 6.27 -3.33
CA SER A 108 8.30 5.99 -4.67
C SER A 108 8.07 4.49 -4.88
N ILE A 109 9.02 3.64 -4.47
CA ILE A 109 8.90 2.17 -4.55
C ILE A 109 7.73 1.67 -3.71
N LEU A 110 7.61 2.15 -2.47
CA LEU A 110 6.52 1.76 -1.57
C LEU A 110 5.15 2.16 -2.12
N LYS A 111 5.03 3.37 -2.64
CA LYS A 111 3.79 3.84 -3.28
C LYS A 111 3.38 2.91 -4.41
N VAL A 112 4.32 2.50 -5.26
CA VAL A 112 4.06 1.58 -6.37
C VAL A 112 3.65 0.21 -5.85
N ALA A 113 4.49 -0.42 -5.04
CA ALA A 113 4.30 -1.79 -4.57
C ALA A 113 2.97 -1.93 -3.81
N VAL A 114 2.76 -1.12 -2.77
CA VAL A 114 1.58 -1.29 -1.90
C VAL A 114 0.28 -0.88 -2.59
N SER A 115 0.31 0.10 -3.52
CA SER A 115 -0.88 0.44 -4.31
C SER A 115 -1.26 -0.64 -5.34
N GLU A 116 -0.30 -1.40 -5.85
CA GLU A 116 -0.56 -2.55 -6.71
C GLU A 116 -1.03 -3.75 -5.90
N ASP A 117 -0.44 -3.98 -4.73
CA ASP A 117 -0.83 -5.06 -3.83
C ASP A 117 -2.27 -4.89 -3.33
N VAL A 118 -2.69 -3.67 -2.95
CA VAL A 118 -4.10 -3.43 -2.54
C VAL A 118 -5.06 -3.65 -3.69
N GLN A 119 -4.69 -3.28 -4.93
CA GLN A 119 -5.52 -3.54 -6.10
C GLN A 119 -5.65 -5.04 -6.37
N ASN A 120 -4.54 -5.78 -6.31
CA ASN A 120 -4.54 -7.24 -6.47
C ASN A 120 -5.36 -7.91 -5.35
N CYS A 121 -5.22 -7.43 -4.13
CA CYS A 121 -5.98 -7.92 -2.98
C CYS A 121 -7.49 -7.70 -3.17
N ALA A 122 -7.89 -6.54 -3.68
CA ALA A 122 -9.29 -6.24 -3.96
C ALA A 122 -9.85 -7.08 -5.13
N ASP A 123 -9.06 -7.31 -6.16
CA ASP A 123 -9.43 -8.17 -7.30
C ASP A 123 -9.67 -9.63 -6.86
N GLU A 124 -8.75 -10.16 -6.05
CA GLU A 124 -8.92 -11.50 -5.47
C GLU A 124 -10.08 -11.55 -4.46
N GLY A 125 -10.35 -10.46 -3.74
CA GLY A 125 -11.51 -10.33 -2.88
C GLY A 125 -12.82 -10.49 -3.66
N ILE A 126 -12.97 -9.79 -4.80
CA ILE A 126 -14.12 -9.95 -5.71
C ILE A 126 -14.21 -11.41 -6.18
N GLN A 127 -13.09 -11.99 -6.60
CA GLN A 127 -13.05 -13.36 -7.12
C GLN A 127 -13.47 -14.39 -6.06
N ILE A 128 -13.09 -14.23 -4.80
CA ILE A 128 -13.50 -15.08 -3.68
C ILE A 128 -15.00 -14.96 -3.41
N PHE A 129 -15.55 -13.74 -3.50
CA PHE A 129 -16.99 -13.50 -3.35
C PHE A 129 -17.82 -14.01 -4.54
N GLY A 130 -17.18 -14.24 -5.70
CA GLY A 130 -17.87 -14.62 -6.94
C GLY A 130 -18.83 -13.53 -7.39
N GLY A 131 -19.98 -13.89 -7.91
CA GLY A 131 -20.97 -12.92 -8.39
C GLY A 131 -21.39 -11.86 -7.35
N MET A 132 -21.39 -12.22 -6.07
CA MET A 132 -21.66 -11.27 -4.98
C MET A 132 -20.56 -10.21 -4.84
N GLY A 133 -19.32 -10.49 -5.21
CA GLY A 133 -18.25 -9.52 -5.18
C GLY A 133 -18.40 -8.38 -6.19
N PHE A 134 -19.19 -8.60 -7.24
CA PHE A 134 -19.51 -7.59 -8.25
C PHE A 134 -20.78 -6.77 -7.90
N SER A 135 -21.55 -7.21 -6.90
CA SER A 135 -22.77 -6.53 -6.46
C SER A 135 -22.46 -5.42 -5.45
N GLU A 136 -23.16 -4.29 -5.57
CA GLU A 136 -23.12 -3.19 -4.58
C GLU A 136 -23.64 -3.59 -3.20
N GLU A 137 -24.29 -4.77 -3.07
CA GLU A 137 -24.74 -5.32 -1.79
C GLU A 137 -23.58 -5.80 -0.90
N THR A 138 -22.37 -5.92 -1.45
CA THR A 138 -21.18 -6.32 -0.71
C THR A 138 -20.08 -5.26 -0.80
N PRO A 139 -19.15 -5.20 0.16
CA PRO A 139 -18.13 -4.15 0.18
C PRO A 139 -17.01 -4.33 -0.86
N MET A 140 -16.98 -5.45 -1.61
CA MET A 140 -15.83 -5.78 -2.45
C MET A 140 -15.74 -4.92 -3.71
N GLU A 141 -16.87 -4.60 -4.37
CA GLU A 141 -16.86 -3.74 -5.55
C GLU A 141 -16.39 -2.31 -5.21
N ALA A 142 -16.83 -1.76 -4.07
CA ALA A 142 -16.39 -0.46 -3.60
C ALA A 142 -14.89 -0.48 -3.26
N ALA A 143 -14.43 -1.52 -2.56
CA ALA A 143 -13.01 -1.69 -2.23
C ALA A 143 -12.13 -1.77 -3.50
N TRP A 144 -12.59 -2.46 -4.55
CA TRP A 144 -11.89 -2.54 -5.82
C TRP A 144 -11.80 -1.19 -6.53
N ARG A 145 -12.89 -0.44 -6.54
CA ARG A 145 -12.95 0.90 -7.16
C ARG A 145 -12.05 1.89 -6.41
N ASP A 146 -12.08 1.86 -5.07
CA ASP A 146 -11.25 2.71 -4.23
C ASP A 146 -9.76 2.35 -4.34
N ALA A 147 -9.41 1.07 -4.43
CA ALA A 147 -8.04 0.63 -4.64
C ALA A 147 -7.47 1.11 -5.99
N ARG A 148 -8.32 1.18 -7.04
CA ARG A 148 -7.87 1.50 -8.40
C ARG A 148 -7.25 2.90 -8.52
N ILE A 149 -7.79 3.89 -7.82
CA ILE A 149 -7.29 5.27 -7.90
C ILE A 149 -5.90 5.43 -7.24
N ALA A 150 -5.54 4.57 -6.28
CA ALA A 150 -4.27 4.62 -5.58
C ALA A 150 -3.05 4.47 -6.52
N ARG A 151 -3.22 3.84 -7.67
CA ARG A 151 -2.18 3.71 -8.70
C ARG A 151 -2.00 4.96 -9.57
N ILE A 152 -2.86 5.97 -9.43
CA ILE A 152 -2.94 7.14 -10.32
C ILE A 152 -2.44 8.40 -9.63
N TYR A 153 -2.99 8.75 -8.47
CA TYR A 153 -2.60 9.97 -7.77
C TYR A 153 -1.25 9.83 -7.03
N GLU A 154 -0.70 10.92 -6.53
CA GLU A 154 0.67 11.02 -5.97
C GLU A 154 1.76 10.66 -7.01
N GLY A 155 1.46 10.92 -8.29
CA GLY A 155 2.19 10.45 -9.45
C GLY A 155 1.79 9.03 -9.83
N THR A 156 1.55 8.78 -11.12
CA THR A 156 1.19 7.41 -11.56
C THR A 156 2.32 6.42 -11.20
N ASN A 157 1.98 5.14 -11.13
CA ASN A 157 2.97 4.12 -10.80
C ASN A 157 4.11 4.10 -11.82
N GLU A 158 3.83 4.36 -13.10
CA GLU A 158 4.83 4.47 -14.15
C GLU A 158 5.79 5.64 -13.90
N ILE A 159 5.27 6.82 -13.52
CA ILE A 159 6.09 7.99 -13.17
C ILE A 159 6.98 7.69 -11.97
N ASN A 160 6.42 7.05 -10.92
CA ASN A 160 7.19 6.71 -9.74
C ASN A 160 8.30 5.67 -10.02
N ARG A 161 8.06 4.70 -10.93
CA ARG A 161 9.10 3.77 -11.40
C ARG A 161 10.23 4.49 -12.13
N MET A 162 9.88 5.44 -13.02
CA MET A 162 10.89 6.24 -13.71
C MET A 162 11.69 7.14 -12.76
N LEU A 163 11.02 7.76 -11.78
CA LEU A 163 11.69 8.58 -10.77
C LEU A 163 12.67 7.76 -9.93
N ALA A 164 12.28 6.58 -9.46
CA ALA A 164 13.15 5.72 -8.67
C ALA A 164 14.44 5.34 -9.43
N VAL A 165 14.34 5.02 -10.72
CA VAL A 165 15.51 4.70 -11.56
C VAL A 165 16.34 5.95 -11.89
N GLY A 166 15.72 7.09 -12.11
CA GLY A 166 16.40 8.35 -12.45
C GLY A 166 17.12 9.00 -11.26
N MET A 167 16.89 8.54 -10.05
CA MET A 167 17.56 9.02 -8.82
C MET A 167 18.72 8.11 -8.37
N LEU A 168 18.87 6.93 -8.99
CA LEU A 168 20.01 6.02 -8.78
C LEU A 168 21.23 6.49 -9.57
#